data_00c9360042d0a8d4fc01e2cef6b76148
#
_entry.id   00c9360042d0a8d4fc01e2cef6b76148
#
_cell.length_a   1.000
_cell.length_b   1.000
_cell.length_c   1.000
_cell.angle_alpha   90.00
_cell.angle_beta   90.00
_cell.angle_gamma   90.00
#
_symmetry.space_group_name_H-M   'P 1'
#
loop_
_entity.id
_entity.type
_entity.pdbx_description
1 polymer ?
#
loop_
_entity_poly.entity_id
_entity_poly.type
_entity_poly.pdbx_seq_one_letter_code
_entity_poly.pdbx_strand_id
1 'polypeptide(L)'
;MRNPPPALAPTRRTLFASALGAGGWIGLSLAGRAAAQTAPAAASPAPAGGREPLFEISLAQWSLHKLLYGGELDALDFPRFTRETFGLGEVEYVNSFFKDHGADFTYLADLRQRCADHGIRSGLIMIDGEGNLGAADPRERRKACERHFRWISAAAFLGCRAIRVNAAGTGTPEEHSQQAAESLHALAEVAQDFGQFVLVENHGGRSSDGSWLAETIRRADHPRVGTLPDFGNFQIEAGVWYDRYLGVEQLMPFAQAVSAKSHDFDAEGNETGTDFRRMLRIVLDAGYRGPIGIEYEGSRLPEVEGVRATQRLLERLREELAAAR
;
A
#
# COMPACT_ATOMS: atom_id res chain seq x y z
N MET A 1 38.88 -53.95 -13.36
CA MET A 1 37.44 -54.20 -13.21
C MET A 1 36.85 -52.93 -12.62
N ARG A 2 36.13 -52.14 -13.42
CA ARG A 2 35.50 -50.88 -13.00
C ARG A 2 34.01 -51.16 -12.87
N ASN A 3 33.43 -50.85 -11.67
CA ASN A 3 32.00 -50.94 -11.43
C ASN A 3 31.24 -49.81 -12.11
N PRO A 4 30.06 -50.05 -12.68
CA PRO A 4 29.23 -49.02 -13.25
C PRO A 4 28.45 -48.24 -12.17
N PRO A 5 28.00 -46.98 -12.49
CA PRO A 5 27.24 -46.13 -11.54
C PRO A 5 25.78 -46.60 -11.41
N PRO A 6 25.10 -46.28 -10.30
CA PRO A 6 23.73 -46.69 -10.06
C PRO A 6 22.72 -45.85 -10.86
N ALA A 7 21.66 -46.52 -11.28
CA ALA A 7 20.55 -45.99 -12.07
C ALA A 7 19.67 -45.02 -11.30
N LEU A 8 19.22 -43.95 -11.97
CA LEU A 8 18.23 -43.00 -11.55
C LEU A 8 16.83 -43.61 -11.41
N ALA A 9 16.18 -43.44 -10.29
CA ALA A 9 14.80 -43.84 -10.03
C ALA A 9 13.78 -42.87 -10.68
N PRO A 10 12.64 -43.38 -11.18
CA PRO A 10 11.67 -42.56 -11.91
C PRO A 10 10.74 -41.79 -10.96
N THR A 11 10.45 -40.55 -11.33
CA THR A 11 9.46 -39.65 -10.75
C THR A 11 8.03 -40.21 -10.83
N ARG A 12 7.35 -40.30 -9.69
CA ARG A 12 5.92 -40.65 -9.61
C ARG A 12 5.04 -39.48 -10.07
N ARG A 13 4.49 -39.60 -11.27
CA ARG A 13 3.26 -38.91 -11.68
C ARG A 13 2.09 -39.81 -11.27
N THR A 14 1.26 -39.33 -10.36
CA THR A 14 0.02 -40.02 -9.98
C THR A 14 -1.10 -39.56 -10.91
N LEU A 15 -1.45 -40.43 -11.84
CA LEU A 15 -2.68 -40.36 -12.64
C LEU A 15 -3.85 -40.89 -11.79
N PHE A 16 -4.91 -40.10 -11.69
CA PHE A 16 -6.24 -40.59 -11.28
C PHE A 16 -7.04 -40.83 -12.58
N ALA A 17 -7.34 -42.08 -12.83
CA ALA A 17 -8.27 -42.49 -13.89
C ALA A 17 -9.41 -43.32 -13.28
N SER A 18 -10.60 -42.84 -13.51
CA SER A 18 -11.84 -43.50 -13.85
C SER A 18 -12.30 -44.77 -13.13
N ALA A 19 -13.45 -44.72 -12.51
CA ALA A 19 -14.40 -45.82 -12.41
C ALA A 19 -15.77 -45.37 -12.91
N LEU A 20 -16.20 -45.93 -14.02
CA LEU A 20 -17.54 -45.89 -14.59
C LEU A 20 -18.46 -46.84 -13.80
N GLY A 21 -19.58 -46.35 -13.29
CA GLY A 21 -20.71 -47.13 -12.81
C GLY A 21 -21.98 -46.60 -13.43
N ALA A 22 -22.64 -47.43 -14.23
CA ALA A 22 -23.92 -47.13 -14.86
C ALA A 22 -25.11 -47.25 -13.89
N GLY A 23 -26.08 -46.33 -13.95
CA GLY A 23 -27.35 -46.49 -13.23
C GLY A 23 -28.23 -45.27 -13.31
N GLY A 24 -29.30 -45.33 -14.08
CA GLY A 24 -30.62 -44.75 -13.79
C GLY A 24 -30.83 -43.30 -14.16
N TRP A 25 -31.53 -43.07 -15.27
CA TRP A 25 -32.17 -41.81 -15.66
C TRP A 25 -33.37 -41.51 -14.75
N ILE A 26 -33.33 -40.39 -14.03
CA ILE A 26 -34.50 -39.67 -13.59
C ILE A 26 -34.28 -38.20 -13.92
N GLY A 27 -35.04 -37.69 -14.86
CA GLY A 27 -35.00 -36.29 -15.26
C GLY A 27 -35.54 -35.38 -14.17
N LEU A 28 -34.72 -34.46 -13.70
CA LEU A 28 -35.15 -33.26 -12.98
C LEU A 28 -34.62 -32.06 -13.75
N SER A 29 -35.58 -31.31 -14.30
CA SER A 29 -35.32 -30.01 -14.89
C SER A 29 -34.85 -29.05 -13.79
N LEU A 30 -33.55 -28.73 -13.76
CA LEU A 30 -33.01 -27.63 -12.98
C LEU A 30 -33.05 -26.37 -13.86
N ALA A 31 -34.04 -25.52 -13.60
CA ALA A 31 -34.07 -24.15 -14.09
C ALA A 31 -32.75 -23.44 -13.74
N GLY A 32 -32.09 -22.89 -14.75
CA GLY A 32 -30.84 -22.17 -14.62
C GLY A 32 -31.01 -20.97 -13.66
N ARG A 33 -30.32 -21.02 -12.55
CA ARG A 33 -30.01 -19.81 -11.77
C ARG A 33 -28.88 -19.09 -12.50
N ALA A 34 -29.24 -18.02 -13.20
CA ALA A 34 -28.28 -17.05 -13.69
C ALA A 34 -27.48 -16.54 -12.50
N ALA A 35 -26.17 -16.73 -12.55
CA ALA A 35 -25.26 -16.05 -11.64
C ALA A 35 -25.44 -14.55 -11.89
N ALA A 36 -25.90 -13.84 -10.87
CA ALA A 36 -25.92 -12.40 -10.89
C ALA A 36 -24.45 -11.93 -10.93
N GLN A 37 -24.00 -11.51 -12.11
CA GLN A 37 -22.80 -10.70 -12.23
C GLN A 37 -23.08 -9.40 -11.48
N THR A 38 -22.44 -9.22 -10.33
CA THR A 38 -22.42 -7.92 -9.65
C THR A 38 -21.70 -6.95 -10.59
N ALA A 39 -22.47 -6.02 -11.14
CA ALA A 39 -21.93 -4.91 -11.90
C ALA A 39 -20.89 -4.17 -11.03
N PRO A 40 -19.79 -3.67 -11.62
CA PRO A 40 -18.86 -2.81 -10.90
C PRO A 40 -19.63 -1.62 -10.34
N ALA A 41 -19.35 -1.28 -9.08
CA ALA A 41 -19.97 -0.14 -8.41
C ALA A 41 -19.85 1.09 -9.33
N ALA A 42 -20.96 1.74 -9.59
CA ALA A 42 -21.00 2.92 -10.41
C ALA A 42 -20.07 3.98 -9.85
N ALA A 43 -19.11 4.43 -10.66
CA ALA A 43 -18.29 5.58 -10.35
C ALA A 43 -19.20 6.76 -10.01
N SER A 44 -18.91 7.47 -8.93
CA SER A 44 -19.62 8.71 -8.58
C SER A 44 -19.64 9.63 -9.80
N PRO A 45 -20.76 10.33 -10.08
CA PRO A 45 -20.84 11.21 -11.23
C PRO A 45 -19.75 12.31 -11.11
N ALA A 46 -18.92 12.42 -12.12
CA ALA A 46 -17.96 13.49 -12.24
C ALA A 46 -18.67 14.85 -12.19
N PRO A 47 -18.12 15.89 -11.55
CA PRO A 47 -18.67 17.21 -11.54
C PRO A 47 -18.76 17.71 -12.99
N ALA A 48 -19.94 18.19 -13.37
CA ALA A 48 -20.23 18.66 -14.71
C ALA A 48 -19.29 19.83 -15.10
N GLY A 49 -18.42 19.62 -16.10
CA GLY A 49 -17.69 20.69 -16.80
C GLY A 49 -16.31 21.05 -16.30
N GLY A 50 -15.70 20.36 -15.32
CA GLY A 50 -14.34 20.63 -14.86
C GLY A 50 -13.33 19.64 -15.45
N ARG A 51 -12.13 20.14 -15.77
CA ARG A 51 -10.96 19.30 -16.10
C ARG A 51 -10.68 18.39 -14.90
N GLU A 52 -10.46 17.08 -15.11
CA GLU A 52 -10.11 16.18 -14.01
C GLU A 52 -8.89 16.71 -13.24
N PRO A 53 -8.90 16.65 -11.90
CA PRO A 53 -7.77 17.14 -11.10
C PRO A 53 -6.50 16.33 -11.44
N LEU A 54 -5.33 16.98 -11.37
CA LEU A 54 -4.04 16.32 -11.68
C LEU A 54 -3.76 15.11 -10.78
N PHE A 55 -4.31 15.10 -9.56
CA PHE A 55 -4.27 14.01 -8.60
C PHE A 55 -5.40 14.17 -7.59
N GLU A 56 -5.81 13.08 -6.97
CA GLU A 56 -6.70 13.08 -5.80
C GLU A 56 -5.87 13.17 -4.52
N ILE A 57 -6.53 13.53 -3.40
CA ILE A 57 -5.90 13.60 -2.08
C ILE A 57 -6.55 12.53 -1.20
N SER A 58 -5.74 11.68 -0.59
CA SER A 58 -6.14 10.72 0.46
C SER A 58 -5.58 11.13 1.82
N LEU A 59 -6.06 10.49 2.88
CA LEU A 59 -5.58 10.71 4.24
C LEU A 59 -5.00 9.41 4.80
N ALA A 60 -3.71 9.44 5.15
CA ALA A 60 -3.07 8.40 5.93
C ALA A 60 -3.52 8.46 7.40
N GLN A 61 -3.96 7.35 7.94
CA GLN A 61 -4.44 7.21 9.32
C GLN A 61 -3.36 7.60 10.34
N TRP A 62 -2.08 7.42 9.97
CA TRP A 62 -0.96 7.85 10.80
C TRP A 62 -0.95 9.33 11.12
N SER A 63 -1.50 10.18 10.25
CA SER A 63 -1.63 11.63 10.50
C SER A 63 -2.42 11.99 11.76
N LEU A 64 -3.22 11.05 12.28
CA LEU A 64 -4.06 11.20 13.46
C LEU A 64 -3.66 10.21 14.58
N HIS A 65 -2.38 9.78 14.58
CA HIS A 65 -1.90 8.73 15.49
C HIS A 65 -2.04 9.09 16.98
N LYS A 66 -1.92 10.36 17.34
CA LYS A 66 -2.06 10.80 18.74
C LYS A 66 -3.52 10.71 19.20
N LEU A 67 -4.47 11.14 18.34
CA LEU A 67 -5.91 11.02 18.62
C LEU A 67 -6.33 9.55 18.73
N LEU A 68 -5.79 8.68 17.83
CA LEU A 68 -6.09 7.25 17.83
C LEU A 68 -5.49 6.54 19.05
N TYR A 69 -4.21 6.75 19.34
CA TYR A 69 -3.59 6.16 20.54
C TYR A 69 -4.12 6.75 21.85
N GLY A 70 -4.54 8.01 21.83
CA GLY A 70 -5.17 8.69 22.96
C GLY A 70 -6.61 8.23 23.23
N GLY A 71 -7.22 7.48 22.29
CA GLY A 71 -8.62 7.04 22.40
C GLY A 71 -9.64 8.16 22.15
N GLU A 72 -9.20 9.30 21.63
CA GLU A 72 -10.09 10.41 21.24
C GLU A 72 -10.76 10.15 19.88
N LEU A 73 -10.17 9.31 19.05
CA LEU A 73 -10.71 8.81 17.79
C LEU A 73 -10.65 7.28 17.76
N ASP A 74 -11.78 6.62 17.51
CA ASP A 74 -11.82 5.19 17.25
C ASP A 74 -11.44 4.89 15.80
N ALA A 75 -10.72 3.78 15.56
CA ALA A 75 -10.30 3.40 14.23
C ALA A 75 -11.49 3.14 13.28
N LEU A 76 -12.61 2.64 13.79
CA LEU A 76 -13.85 2.46 13.02
C LEU A 76 -14.50 3.81 12.64
N ASP A 77 -14.26 4.88 13.40
CA ASP A 77 -14.79 6.21 13.11
C ASP A 77 -13.90 7.03 12.16
N PHE A 78 -12.70 6.54 11.86
CA PHE A 78 -11.75 7.23 10.99
C PHE A 78 -12.33 7.59 9.60
N PRO A 79 -13.08 6.73 8.90
CA PRO A 79 -13.70 7.11 7.61
C PRO A 79 -14.69 8.27 7.75
N ARG A 80 -15.58 8.22 8.73
CA ARG A 80 -16.53 9.30 9.03
C ARG A 80 -15.81 10.59 9.36
N PHE A 81 -14.84 10.52 10.28
CA PHE A 81 -14.05 11.67 10.70
C PHE A 81 -13.32 12.33 9.51
N THR A 82 -12.74 11.52 8.63
CA THR A 82 -12.08 12.00 7.39
C THR A 82 -13.04 12.76 6.50
N ARG A 83 -14.24 12.23 6.26
CA ARG A 83 -15.26 12.87 5.43
C ARG A 83 -15.75 14.17 6.05
N GLU A 84 -16.16 14.14 7.31
CA GLU A 84 -16.80 15.26 7.97
C GLU A 84 -15.81 16.41 8.29
N THR A 85 -14.54 16.07 8.62
CA THR A 85 -13.54 17.06 9.04
C THR A 85 -12.78 17.66 7.88
N PHE A 86 -12.45 16.85 6.86
CA PHE A 86 -11.56 17.23 5.76
C PHE A 86 -12.24 17.22 4.38
N GLY A 87 -13.42 16.63 4.24
CA GLY A 87 -14.11 16.48 2.96
C GLY A 87 -13.44 15.50 2.00
N LEU A 88 -12.43 14.77 2.45
CA LEU A 88 -11.68 13.81 1.63
C LEU A 88 -12.50 12.55 1.34
N GLY A 89 -12.19 11.86 0.25
CA GLY A 89 -12.93 10.70 -0.25
C GLY A 89 -12.16 9.40 -0.22
N GLU A 90 -10.92 9.39 0.25
CA GLU A 90 -10.10 8.18 0.33
C GLU A 90 -9.24 8.18 1.59
N VAL A 91 -9.08 7.00 2.19
CA VAL A 91 -8.28 6.78 3.39
C VAL A 91 -7.24 5.68 3.17
N GLU A 92 -6.14 5.79 3.91
CA GLU A 92 -5.06 4.82 3.95
C GLU A 92 -4.88 4.38 5.39
N TYR A 93 -5.12 3.11 5.67
CA TYR A 93 -5.10 2.57 7.02
C TYR A 93 -3.69 2.25 7.50
N VAL A 94 -3.51 2.16 8.82
CA VAL A 94 -2.33 1.58 9.47
C VAL A 94 -2.77 0.42 10.36
N ASN A 95 -2.20 -0.74 10.14
CA ASN A 95 -2.57 -1.98 10.83
C ASN A 95 -2.48 -1.90 12.37
N SER A 96 -1.60 -1.06 12.90
CA SER A 96 -1.40 -0.91 14.34
C SER A 96 -2.65 -0.42 15.08
N PHE A 97 -3.55 0.32 14.42
CA PHE A 97 -4.77 0.84 15.04
C PHE A 97 -5.92 -0.17 15.12
N PHE A 98 -5.78 -1.32 14.43
CA PHE A 98 -6.73 -2.45 14.50
C PHE A 98 -6.02 -3.80 14.41
N LYS A 99 -4.87 -3.91 15.07
CA LYS A 99 -3.92 -5.01 14.95
C LYS A 99 -4.54 -6.40 15.22
N ASP A 100 -5.43 -6.49 16.18
CA ASP A 100 -6.08 -7.74 16.58
C ASP A 100 -7.24 -8.12 15.65
N HIS A 101 -7.63 -7.22 14.73
CA HIS A 101 -8.77 -7.39 13.83
C HIS A 101 -8.38 -7.71 12.37
N GLY A 102 -7.09 -7.93 12.07
CA GLY A 102 -6.64 -8.23 10.71
C GLY A 102 -7.23 -9.50 10.08
N ALA A 103 -7.79 -10.41 10.91
CA ALA A 103 -8.54 -11.59 10.47
C ALA A 103 -9.98 -11.62 11.01
N ASP A 104 -10.46 -10.54 11.62
CA ASP A 104 -11.80 -10.40 12.15
C ASP A 104 -12.72 -9.78 11.09
N PHE A 105 -13.35 -10.64 10.30
CA PHE A 105 -14.23 -10.19 9.21
C PHE A 105 -15.52 -9.52 9.71
N THR A 106 -15.90 -9.65 10.97
CA THR A 106 -17.01 -8.88 11.56
C THR A 106 -16.62 -7.44 11.74
N TYR A 107 -15.45 -7.18 12.33
CA TYR A 107 -14.89 -5.84 12.45
C TYR A 107 -14.63 -5.19 11.08
N LEU A 108 -14.01 -5.94 10.17
CA LEU A 108 -13.73 -5.44 8.81
C LEU A 108 -15.01 -5.15 8.02
N ALA A 109 -16.10 -5.90 8.25
CA ALA A 109 -17.39 -5.62 7.63
C ALA A 109 -18.02 -4.33 8.17
N ASP A 110 -17.92 -4.05 9.48
CA ASP A 110 -18.35 -2.77 10.06
C ASP A 110 -17.54 -1.61 9.47
N LEU A 111 -16.21 -1.72 9.44
CA LEU A 111 -15.34 -0.70 8.84
C LEU A 111 -15.70 -0.43 7.37
N ARG A 112 -15.91 -1.49 6.58
CA ARG A 112 -16.32 -1.37 5.17
C ARG A 112 -17.70 -0.71 5.02
N GLN A 113 -18.65 -1.03 5.90
CA GLN A 113 -19.97 -0.42 5.90
C GLN A 113 -19.89 1.07 6.21
N ARG A 114 -19.11 1.47 7.22
CA ARG A 114 -18.88 2.88 7.56
C ARG A 114 -18.23 3.66 6.42
N CYS A 115 -17.29 3.04 5.69
CA CYS A 115 -16.75 3.64 4.48
C CYS A 115 -17.85 3.89 3.44
N ALA A 116 -18.72 2.91 3.19
CA ALA A 116 -19.82 3.05 2.25
C ALA A 116 -20.81 4.14 2.67
N ASP A 117 -21.19 4.18 3.95
CA ASP A 117 -22.13 5.16 4.51
C ASP A 117 -21.65 6.60 4.35
N HIS A 118 -20.32 6.82 4.38
CA HIS A 118 -19.72 8.15 4.24
C HIS A 118 -19.10 8.40 2.85
N GLY A 119 -19.26 7.50 1.89
CA GLY A 119 -18.71 7.62 0.55
C GLY A 119 -17.18 7.69 0.54
N ILE A 120 -16.53 6.91 1.41
CA ILE A 120 -15.07 6.80 1.53
C ILE A 120 -14.57 5.57 0.78
N ARG A 121 -13.50 5.72 0.02
CA ARG A 121 -12.76 4.60 -0.57
C ARG A 121 -11.62 4.19 0.36
N SER A 122 -11.41 2.90 0.48
CA SER A 122 -10.24 2.31 1.14
C SER A 122 -9.10 2.19 0.14
N GLY A 123 -8.02 2.95 0.30
CA GLY A 123 -6.88 3.00 -0.62
C GLY A 123 -5.89 1.86 -0.43
N LEU A 124 -5.33 1.76 0.76
CA LEU A 124 -4.36 0.73 1.14
C LEU A 124 -4.34 0.50 2.66
N ILE A 125 -3.64 -0.56 3.09
CA ILE A 125 -3.26 -0.77 4.50
C ILE A 125 -1.74 -0.69 4.60
N MET A 126 -1.21 0.19 5.43
CA MET A 126 0.20 0.24 5.84
C MET A 126 0.42 -0.82 6.92
N ILE A 127 1.41 -1.68 6.72
CA ILE A 127 1.70 -2.82 7.61
C ILE A 127 3.01 -2.59 8.34
N ASP A 128 2.89 -2.42 9.66
CA ASP A 128 4.03 -2.26 10.56
C ASP A 128 4.05 -3.38 11.61
N GLY A 129 5.27 -3.71 12.11
CA GLY A 129 5.45 -4.63 13.23
C GLY A 129 5.19 -6.10 12.92
N GLU A 130 5.10 -6.51 11.65
CA GLU A 130 4.87 -7.91 11.25
C GLU A 130 6.16 -8.69 10.94
N GLY A 131 7.31 -8.12 11.28
CA GLY A 131 8.64 -8.72 11.09
C GLY A 131 9.36 -8.14 9.86
N ASN A 132 10.63 -8.53 9.72
CA ASN A 132 11.53 -7.97 8.71
C ASN A 132 11.52 -8.83 7.44
N LEU A 133 11.04 -8.27 6.35
CA LEU A 133 11.00 -8.95 5.04
C LEU A 133 12.40 -9.17 4.45
N GLY A 134 13.41 -8.38 4.87
CA GLY A 134 14.81 -8.55 4.51
C GLY A 134 15.67 -9.18 5.63
N ALA A 135 15.10 -9.97 6.54
CA ALA A 135 15.86 -10.64 7.58
C ALA A 135 16.85 -11.67 6.98
N ALA A 136 18.05 -11.78 7.54
CA ALA A 136 19.08 -12.74 7.08
C ALA A 136 18.64 -14.19 7.30
N ASP A 137 17.94 -14.50 8.40
CA ASP A 137 17.40 -15.84 8.65
C ASP A 137 16.18 -16.10 7.75
N PRO A 138 16.22 -17.13 6.86
CA PRO A 138 15.10 -17.48 6.00
C PRO A 138 13.82 -17.90 6.78
N ARG A 139 13.97 -18.38 8.02
CA ARG A 139 12.82 -18.73 8.87
C ARG A 139 12.09 -17.47 9.35
N GLU A 140 12.85 -16.44 9.73
CA GLU A 140 12.27 -15.15 10.13
C GLU A 140 11.59 -14.46 8.94
N ARG A 141 12.19 -14.48 7.74
CA ARG A 141 11.56 -13.96 6.52
C ARG A 141 10.23 -14.67 6.22
N ARG A 142 10.20 -16.00 6.29
CA ARG A 142 8.97 -16.77 6.07
C ARG A 142 7.88 -16.41 7.06
N LYS A 143 8.21 -16.32 8.36
CA LYS A 143 7.25 -15.85 9.39
C LYS A 143 6.76 -14.43 9.14
N ALA A 144 7.63 -13.53 8.68
CA ALA A 144 7.22 -12.19 8.31
C ALA A 144 6.19 -12.24 7.16
N CYS A 145 6.47 -12.98 6.07
CA CYS A 145 5.51 -13.15 4.97
C CYS A 145 4.18 -13.75 5.45
N GLU A 146 4.20 -14.82 6.27
CA GLU A 146 3.00 -15.45 6.82
C GLU A 146 2.13 -14.46 7.62
N ARG A 147 2.74 -13.56 8.38
CA ARG A 147 2.01 -12.53 9.13
C ARG A 147 1.39 -11.47 8.21
N HIS A 148 2.00 -11.17 7.08
CA HIS A 148 1.48 -10.23 6.10
C HIS A 148 0.27 -10.77 5.32
N PHE A 149 0.13 -12.10 5.15
CA PHE A 149 -0.98 -12.68 4.38
C PHE A 149 -2.36 -12.31 4.91
N ARG A 150 -2.54 -12.24 6.24
CA ARG A 150 -3.82 -11.80 6.82
C ARG A 150 -4.19 -10.38 6.40
N TRP A 151 -3.19 -9.50 6.23
CA TRP A 151 -3.38 -8.12 5.83
C TRP A 151 -3.69 -7.98 4.34
N ILE A 152 -3.14 -8.84 3.49
CA ILE A 152 -3.55 -8.96 2.09
C ILE A 152 -5.04 -9.30 2.03
N SER A 153 -5.48 -10.28 2.82
CA SER A 153 -6.89 -10.68 2.88
C SER A 153 -7.79 -9.57 3.43
N ALA A 154 -7.36 -8.88 4.50
CA ALA A 154 -8.09 -7.75 5.07
C ALA A 154 -8.21 -6.60 4.06
N ALA A 155 -7.11 -6.24 3.40
CA ALA A 155 -7.07 -5.20 2.38
C ALA A 155 -7.99 -5.54 1.18
N ALA A 156 -7.98 -6.79 0.72
CA ALA A 156 -8.89 -7.27 -0.31
C ALA A 156 -10.36 -7.14 0.11
N PHE A 157 -10.68 -7.54 1.34
CA PHE A 157 -12.04 -7.46 1.86
C PHE A 157 -12.54 -6.01 2.00
N LEU A 158 -11.66 -5.08 2.37
CA LEU A 158 -11.97 -3.64 2.46
C LEU A 158 -12.02 -2.96 1.09
N GLY A 159 -11.56 -3.63 0.02
CA GLY A 159 -11.51 -3.06 -1.34
C GLY A 159 -10.27 -2.19 -1.58
N CYS A 160 -9.23 -2.34 -0.76
CA CYS A 160 -7.94 -1.67 -0.97
C CYS A 160 -7.24 -2.18 -2.23
N ARG A 161 -6.58 -1.26 -2.97
CA ARG A 161 -5.79 -1.62 -4.16
C ARG A 161 -4.38 -2.15 -3.84
N ALA A 162 -3.92 -1.96 -2.60
CA ALA A 162 -2.56 -2.31 -2.20
C ALA A 162 -2.43 -2.55 -0.70
N ILE A 163 -1.34 -3.19 -0.34
CA ILE A 163 -0.73 -3.09 0.99
C ILE A 163 0.60 -2.35 0.87
N ARG A 164 0.96 -1.55 1.89
CA ARG A 164 2.32 -0.99 2.03
C ARG A 164 3.08 -1.78 3.08
N VAL A 165 4.31 -2.14 2.76
CA VAL A 165 5.21 -2.91 3.63
C VAL A 165 6.56 -2.21 3.77
N ASN A 166 7.34 -2.61 4.79
CA ASN A 166 8.70 -2.14 5.01
C ASN A 166 9.71 -3.19 4.54
N ALA A 167 10.73 -2.77 3.79
CA ALA A 167 11.85 -3.63 3.39
C ALA A 167 12.97 -3.65 4.44
N ALA A 168 12.60 -3.73 5.72
CA ALA A 168 13.57 -3.80 6.82
C ALA A 168 14.30 -5.14 6.85
N GLY A 169 15.59 -5.10 7.19
CA GLY A 169 16.43 -6.30 7.23
C GLY A 169 17.85 -6.06 7.69
N THR A 170 18.71 -7.05 7.50
CA THR A 170 20.11 -7.05 7.93
C THR A 170 21.02 -7.69 6.87
N GLY A 171 22.34 -7.59 7.06
CA GLY A 171 23.34 -8.09 6.13
C GLY A 171 24.02 -6.97 5.34
N THR A 172 24.84 -7.32 4.35
CA THR A 172 25.39 -6.36 3.38
C THR A 172 24.26 -5.72 2.56
N PRO A 173 24.47 -4.58 1.90
CA PRO A 173 23.43 -3.97 1.05
C PRO A 173 22.88 -4.94 -0.01
N GLU A 174 23.75 -5.75 -0.60
CA GLU A 174 23.41 -6.73 -1.63
C GLU A 174 22.58 -7.88 -1.08
N GLU A 175 23.02 -8.51 0.02
CA GLU A 175 22.30 -9.60 0.69
C GLU A 175 20.91 -9.14 1.17
N HIS A 176 20.84 -7.96 1.78
CA HIS A 176 19.56 -7.40 2.26
C HIS A 176 18.60 -7.13 1.08
N SER A 177 19.08 -6.57 -0.03
CA SER A 177 18.30 -6.34 -1.23
C SER A 177 17.72 -7.65 -1.79
N GLN A 178 18.57 -8.69 -1.89
CA GLN A 178 18.15 -10.01 -2.38
C GLN A 178 17.09 -10.64 -1.45
N GLN A 179 17.32 -10.60 -0.14
CA GLN A 179 16.40 -11.16 0.86
C GLN A 179 15.03 -10.45 0.85
N ALA A 180 15.04 -9.12 0.79
CA ALA A 180 13.81 -8.33 0.69
C ALA A 180 13.07 -8.61 -0.62
N ALA A 181 13.77 -8.67 -1.75
CA ALA A 181 13.20 -8.96 -3.06
C ALA A 181 12.49 -10.32 -3.11
N GLU A 182 13.11 -11.38 -2.54
CA GLU A 182 12.50 -12.71 -2.43
C GLU A 182 11.17 -12.67 -1.63
N SER A 183 11.16 -11.95 -0.53
CA SER A 183 9.96 -11.81 0.30
C SER A 183 8.86 -11.00 -0.40
N LEU A 184 9.23 -9.90 -1.07
CA LEU A 184 8.30 -9.07 -1.83
C LEU A 184 7.66 -9.84 -2.99
N HIS A 185 8.46 -10.63 -3.73
CA HIS A 185 7.96 -11.53 -4.76
C HIS A 185 6.93 -12.51 -4.19
N ALA A 186 7.27 -13.20 -3.08
CA ALA A 186 6.37 -14.16 -2.44
C ALA A 186 5.06 -13.53 -1.95
N LEU A 187 5.08 -12.30 -1.43
CA LEU A 187 3.87 -11.56 -1.06
C LEU A 187 3.05 -11.19 -2.30
N ALA A 188 3.70 -10.76 -3.37
CA ALA A 188 3.03 -10.35 -4.60
C ALA A 188 2.36 -11.52 -5.34
N GLU A 189 2.95 -12.72 -5.30
CA GLU A 189 2.31 -13.95 -5.79
C GLU A 189 0.95 -14.21 -5.12
N VAL A 190 0.81 -13.87 -3.83
CA VAL A 190 -0.49 -13.99 -3.13
C VAL A 190 -1.38 -12.78 -3.42
N ALA A 191 -0.83 -11.57 -3.42
CA ALA A 191 -1.59 -10.34 -3.59
C ALA A 191 -2.22 -10.21 -4.99
N GLN A 192 -1.59 -10.76 -6.03
CA GLN A 192 -2.11 -10.72 -7.40
C GLN A 192 -3.46 -11.43 -7.56
N ASP A 193 -3.73 -12.50 -6.79
CA ASP A 193 -5.01 -13.23 -6.83
C ASP A 193 -6.18 -12.34 -6.37
N PHE A 194 -5.88 -11.29 -5.60
CA PHE A 194 -6.81 -10.27 -5.16
C PHE A 194 -6.72 -8.97 -5.98
N GLY A 195 -5.90 -8.93 -7.01
CA GLY A 195 -5.69 -7.73 -7.84
C GLY A 195 -4.90 -6.62 -7.15
N GLN A 196 -4.25 -6.90 -6.03
CA GLN A 196 -3.53 -5.92 -5.21
C GLN A 196 -2.07 -5.76 -5.59
N PHE A 197 -1.49 -4.62 -5.19
CA PHE A 197 -0.06 -4.36 -5.20
C PHE A 197 0.55 -4.55 -3.81
N VAL A 198 1.82 -4.92 -3.77
CA VAL A 198 2.70 -4.87 -2.60
C VAL A 198 3.65 -3.70 -2.79
N LEU A 199 3.49 -2.65 -2.01
CA LEU A 199 4.23 -1.41 -2.15
C LEU A 199 5.26 -1.27 -1.04
N VAL A 200 6.47 -0.88 -1.40
CA VAL A 200 7.51 -0.57 -0.41
C VAL A 200 7.64 0.94 -0.27
N GLU A 201 7.57 1.41 0.97
CA GLU A 201 7.87 2.78 1.32
C GLU A 201 9.36 2.94 1.63
N ASN A 202 9.95 4.08 1.25
CA ASN A 202 11.22 4.53 1.83
C ASN A 202 10.95 4.95 3.29
N HIS A 203 11.29 4.08 4.25
CA HIS A 203 10.86 4.21 5.65
C HIS A 203 12.02 3.94 6.63
N GLY A 204 13.08 4.73 6.53
CA GLY A 204 14.28 4.61 7.35
C GLY A 204 15.25 3.51 6.91
N GLY A 205 16.46 3.57 7.39
CA GLY A 205 17.49 2.62 7.03
C GLY A 205 17.79 2.60 5.53
N ARG A 206 18.14 1.43 5.00
CA ARG A 206 18.49 1.29 3.57
C ARG A 206 17.33 1.59 2.62
N SER A 207 16.08 1.42 3.04
CA SER A 207 14.95 1.79 2.19
C SER A 207 14.87 3.30 1.91
N SER A 208 15.54 4.11 2.73
CA SER A 208 15.70 5.56 2.50
C SER A 208 16.76 5.92 1.45
N ASP A 209 17.56 4.95 0.96
CA ASP A 209 18.39 5.11 -0.24
C ASP A 209 17.53 4.75 -1.47
N GLY A 210 17.15 5.76 -2.25
CA GLY A 210 16.29 5.57 -3.41
C GLY A 210 16.87 4.62 -4.45
N SER A 211 18.19 4.62 -4.63
CA SER A 211 18.86 3.73 -5.58
C SER A 211 18.82 2.27 -5.13
N TRP A 212 19.06 2.03 -3.83
CA TRP A 212 18.99 0.70 -3.24
C TRP A 212 17.54 0.15 -3.30
N LEU A 213 16.56 0.98 -2.96
CA LEU A 213 15.17 0.55 -2.99
C LEU A 213 14.69 0.28 -4.42
N ALA A 214 14.99 1.15 -5.38
CA ALA A 214 14.65 0.94 -6.79
C ALA A 214 15.26 -0.36 -7.34
N GLU A 215 16.50 -0.68 -6.97
CA GLU A 215 17.15 -1.95 -7.34
C GLU A 215 16.48 -3.15 -6.67
N THR A 216 16.09 -3.03 -5.41
CA THR A 216 15.38 -4.08 -4.67
C THR A 216 14.01 -4.39 -5.33
N ILE A 217 13.28 -3.37 -5.78
CA ILE A 217 12.03 -3.55 -6.53
C ILE A 217 12.27 -4.27 -7.86
N ARG A 218 13.32 -3.89 -8.63
CA ARG A 218 13.66 -4.61 -9.88
C ARG A 218 13.99 -6.07 -9.64
N ARG A 219 14.73 -6.38 -8.54
CA ARG A 219 15.09 -7.76 -8.16
C ARG A 219 13.89 -8.59 -7.75
N ALA A 220 12.87 -7.99 -7.19
CA ALA A 220 11.63 -8.70 -6.87
C ALA A 220 10.96 -9.27 -8.13
N ASP A 221 11.22 -8.68 -9.29
CA ASP A 221 10.80 -9.15 -10.62
C ASP A 221 9.35 -9.64 -10.67
N HIS A 222 8.44 -8.79 -10.17
CA HIS A 222 7.02 -9.10 -10.14
C HIS A 222 6.18 -7.86 -10.46
N PRO A 223 5.20 -7.92 -11.39
CA PRO A 223 4.43 -6.75 -11.84
C PRO A 223 3.53 -6.12 -10.76
N ARG A 224 3.30 -6.83 -9.65
CA ARG A 224 2.52 -6.34 -8.52
C ARG A 224 3.39 -5.82 -7.36
N VAL A 225 4.72 -5.78 -7.51
CA VAL A 225 5.62 -5.11 -6.57
C VAL A 225 5.88 -3.69 -7.07
N GLY A 226 5.75 -2.72 -6.19
CA GLY A 226 5.97 -1.32 -6.51
C GLY A 226 6.46 -0.52 -5.32
N THR A 227 6.41 0.80 -5.44
CA THR A 227 6.79 1.73 -4.38
C THR A 227 5.64 2.62 -3.95
N LEU A 228 5.75 3.10 -2.72
CA LEU A 228 5.03 4.23 -2.16
C LEU A 228 6.09 5.26 -1.76
N PRO A 229 6.55 6.16 -2.68
CA PRO A 229 7.49 7.20 -2.35
C PRO A 229 6.94 8.16 -1.30
N ASP A 230 7.63 8.28 -0.17
CA ASP A 230 7.35 9.23 0.90
C ASP A 230 8.28 10.45 0.76
N PHE A 231 7.76 11.67 0.97
CA PHE A 231 8.49 12.91 0.76
C PHE A 231 9.51 13.23 1.87
N GLY A 232 9.39 12.61 3.04
CA GLY A 232 10.18 12.93 4.23
C GLY A 232 11.17 11.85 4.67
N ASN A 233 10.88 10.59 4.44
CA ASN A 233 11.58 9.43 5.01
C ASN A 233 12.89 9.09 4.26
N PHE A 234 13.87 10.03 4.26
CA PHE A 234 15.16 9.87 3.57
C PHE A 234 16.35 9.79 4.51
N GLN A 235 16.14 9.53 5.80
CA GLN A 235 17.24 9.29 6.74
C GLN A 235 17.68 7.83 6.69
N ILE A 236 18.91 7.58 6.20
CA ILE A 236 19.51 6.24 6.12
C ILE A 236 19.98 5.79 7.51
N GLU A 237 20.65 6.67 8.24
CA GLU A 237 21.09 6.48 9.63
C GLU A 237 21.19 7.84 10.33
N ALA A 238 21.46 7.83 11.62
CA ALA A 238 21.53 9.06 12.40
C ALA A 238 22.47 10.10 11.77
N GLY A 239 21.93 11.22 11.31
CA GLY A 239 22.64 12.32 10.67
C GLY A 239 23.01 12.10 9.19
N VAL A 240 22.69 10.95 8.60
CA VAL A 240 22.95 10.64 7.17
C VAL A 240 21.64 10.63 6.40
N TRP A 241 21.54 11.55 5.46
CA TRP A 241 20.33 11.74 4.66
C TRP A 241 20.60 11.49 3.18
N TYR A 242 19.69 10.81 2.51
CA TYR A 242 19.64 10.76 1.05
C TYR A 242 18.99 12.02 0.49
N ASP A 243 19.35 12.42 -0.74
CA ASP A 243 18.63 13.51 -1.42
C ASP A 243 17.19 13.05 -1.71
N ARG A 244 16.21 13.68 -1.05
CA ARG A 244 14.80 13.31 -1.14
C ARG A 244 14.21 13.47 -2.53
N TYR A 245 14.66 14.47 -3.28
CA TYR A 245 14.18 14.71 -4.64
C TYR A 245 14.71 13.67 -5.61
N LEU A 246 16.00 13.38 -5.54
CA LEU A 246 16.62 12.27 -6.28
C LEU A 246 15.99 10.93 -5.90
N GLY A 247 15.75 10.71 -4.62
CA GLY A 247 15.14 9.48 -4.13
C GLY A 247 13.72 9.29 -4.67
N VAL A 248 12.87 10.30 -4.61
CA VAL A 248 11.52 10.22 -5.19
C VAL A 248 11.61 10.02 -6.70
N GLU A 249 12.48 10.75 -7.43
CA GLU A 249 12.68 10.57 -8.87
C GLU A 249 13.03 9.13 -9.23
N GLN A 250 13.91 8.48 -8.46
CA GLN A 250 14.32 7.09 -8.67
C GLN A 250 13.20 6.07 -8.37
N LEU A 251 12.29 6.38 -7.43
CA LEU A 251 11.21 5.50 -7.00
C LEU A 251 9.95 5.65 -7.85
N MET A 252 9.71 6.83 -8.46
CA MET A 252 8.51 7.11 -9.25
C MET A 252 8.23 6.13 -10.40
N PRO A 253 9.22 5.54 -11.11
CA PRO A 253 8.95 4.54 -12.14
C PRO A 253 8.20 3.28 -11.66
N PHE A 254 8.21 3.03 -10.35
CA PHE A 254 7.54 1.89 -9.71
C PHE A 254 6.35 2.31 -8.84
N ALA A 255 6.04 3.61 -8.75
CA ALA A 255 5.07 4.14 -7.80
C ALA A 255 3.63 3.76 -8.16
N GLN A 256 2.88 3.27 -7.17
CA GLN A 256 1.45 2.99 -7.25
C GLN A 256 0.66 3.77 -6.18
N ALA A 257 1.36 4.42 -5.25
CA ALA A 257 0.86 5.37 -4.26
C ALA A 257 1.97 6.38 -3.96
N VAL A 258 1.66 7.50 -3.31
CA VAL A 258 2.62 8.54 -2.90
C VAL A 258 2.21 9.09 -1.55
N SER A 259 3.16 9.24 -0.60
CA SER A 259 2.95 9.86 0.70
C SER A 259 3.52 11.28 0.73
N ALA A 260 2.64 12.26 0.93
CA ALA A 260 2.99 13.67 1.14
C ALA A 260 3.28 13.94 2.62
N LYS A 261 4.36 13.32 3.13
CA LYS A 261 4.80 13.56 4.51
C LYS A 261 5.12 15.02 4.74
N SER A 262 4.57 15.57 5.80
CA SER A 262 4.73 16.98 6.17
C SER A 262 4.92 17.13 7.68
N HIS A 263 5.61 18.17 8.10
CA HIS A 263 5.87 18.45 9.51
C HIS A 263 5.43 19.87 9.90
N ASP A 264 6.16 20.88 9.43
CA ASP A 264 5.96 22.26 9.84
C ASP A 264 5.72 23.18 8.63
N PHE A 265 5.04 24.28 8.88
CA PHE A 265 4.68 25.24 7.83
C PHE A 265 5.18 26.66 8.16
N ASP A 266 5.56 27.40 7.12
CA ASP A 266 5.83 28.83 7.20
C ASP A 266 4.54 29.67 7.24
N ALA A 267 4.72 31.00 7.30
CA ALA A 267 3.59 31.94 7.37
C ALA A 267 2.75 31.94 6.05
N GLU A 268 3.36 31.57 4.95
CA GLU A 268 2.75 31.44 3.62
C GLU A 268 2.08 30.08 3.38
N GLY A 269 2.20 29.15 4.35
CA GLY A 269 1.64 27.81 4.31
C GLY A 269 2.41 26.86 3.43
N ASN A 270 3.71 27.08 3.23
CA ASN A 270 4.61 26.10 2.59
C ASN A 270 5.21 25.18 3.67
N GLU A 271 5.43 23.93 3.31
CA GLU A 271 6.16 23.00 4.17
C GLU A 271 7.64 23.42 4.25
N THR A 272 8.21 23.40 5.47
CA THR A 272 9.53 24.00 5.71
C THR A 272 10.72 23.06 5.47
N GLY A 273 10.51 21.75 5.50
CA GLY A 273 11.55 20.74 5.30
C GLY A 273 11.63 20.23 3.86
N THR A 274 10.55 20.34 3.11
CA THR A 274 10.43 19.81 1.74
C THR A 274 9.79 20.86 0.82
N ASP A 275 10.42 21.17 -0.32
CA ASP A 275 9.78 21.95 -1.38
C ASP A 275 8.73 21.07 -2.08
N PHE A 276 7.47 21.18 -1.64
CA PHE A 276 6.34 20.44 -2.20
C PHE A 276 6.08 20.75 -3.66
N ARG A 277 6.35 21.97 -4.12
CA ARG A 277 6.21 22.34 -5.53
C ARG A 277 7.20 21.56 -6.42
N ARG A 278 8.46 21.50 -6.01
CA ARG A 278 9.49 20.72 -6.70
C ARG A 278 9.14 19.22 -6.64
N MET A 279 8.70 18.74 -5.50
CA MET A 279 8.35 17.34 -5.28
C MET A 279 7.17 16.91 -6.17
N LEU A 280 6.09 17.69 -6.17
CA LEU A 280 4.91 17.40 -7.00
C LEU A 280 5.21 17.48 -8.52
N ARG A 281 6.16 18.31 -8.94
CA ARG A 281 6.63 18.29 -10.34
C ARG A 281 7.27 16.96 -10.69
N ILE A 282 8.18 16.45 -9.85
CA ILE A 282 8.81 15.14 -10.06
C ILE A 282 7.73 14.04 -10.18
N VAL A 283 6.77 14.02 -9.25
CA VAL A 283 5.66 13.05 -9.25
C VAL A 283 4.81 13.13 -10.53
N LEU A 284 4.42 14.35 -10.92
CA LEU A 284 3.54 14.57 -12.08
C LEU A 284 4.25 14.38 -13.41
N ASP A 285 5.54 14.71 -13.50
CA ASP A 285 6.35 14.55 -14.71
C ASP A 285 6.70 13.09 -14.97
N ALA A 286 6.76 12.26 -13.91
CA ALA A 286 6.80 10.80 -14.02
C ALA A 286 5.48 10.18 -14.53
N GLY A 287 4.44 11.00 -14.75
CA GLY A 287 3.14 10.52 -15.25
C GLY A 287 2.16 10.05 -14.19
N TYR A 288 2.49 10.15 -12.89
CA TYR A 288 1.61 9.73 -11.81
C TYR A 288 0.35 10.62 -11.74
N ARG A 289 -0.82 9.97 -11.56
CA ARG A 289 -2.15 10.64 -11.47
C ARG A 289 -3.03 10.02 -10.38
N GLY A 290 -2.48 9.08 -9.62
CA GLY A 290 -3.17 8.45 -8.49
C GLY A 290 -3.33 9.39 -7.29
N PRO A 291 -3.93 8.91 -6.20
CA PRO A 291 -4.03 9.64 -4.95
C PRO A 291 -2.66 9.94 -4.32
N ILE A 292 -2.55 11.13 -3.72
CA ILE A 292 -1.41 11.53 -2.88
C ILE A 292 -1.92 11.58 -1.44
N GLY A 293 -1.37 10.71 -0.59
CA GLY A 293 -1.77 10.57 0.81
C GLY A 293 -1.17 11.67 1.68
N ILE A 294 -1.98 12.38 2.43
CA ILE A 294 -1.50 13.27 3.49
C ILE A 294 -0.97 12.41 4.63
N GLU A 295 0.27 12.66 5.04
CA GLU A 295 0.86 12.07 6.23
C GLU A 295 1.55 13.15 7.06
N TYR A 296 0.81 13.72 8.02
CA TYR A 296 1.31 14.77 8.89
C TYR A 296 1.95 14.18 10.15
N GLU A 297 3.19 14.56 10.44
CA GLU A 297 3.95 14.18 11.63
C GLU A 297 4.56 15.37 12.38
N GLY A 298 4.06 16.56 12.12
CA GLY A 298 4.54 17.78 12.80
C GLY A 298 4.22 17.84 14.29
N SER A 299 4.92 18.74 14.97
CA SER A 299 4.74 18.93 16.40
C SER A 299 4.26 20.34 16.79
N ARG A 300 4.27 21.30 15.86
CA ARG A 300 3.85 22.69 16.12
C ARG A 300 2.34 22.89 16.04
N LEU A 301 1.68 22.14 15.17
CA LEU A 301 0.22 22.18 15.04
C LEU A 301 -0.39 20.90 15.62
N PRO A 302 -1.61 21.00 16.20
CA PRO A 302 -2.43 19.82 16.45
C PRO A 302 -2.65 19.02 15.15
N GLU A 303 -2.84 17.69 15.24
CA GLU A 303 -2.93 16.81 14.08
C GLU A 303 -3.98 17.26 13.06
N VAL A 304 -5.18 17.61 13.51
CA VAL A 304 -6.26 18.10 12.63
C VAL A 304 -5.84 19.36 11.86
N GLU A 305 -5.16 20.28 12.52
CA GLU A 305 -4.70 21.53 11.90
C GLU A 305 -3.53 21.28 10.94
N GLY A 306 -2.62 20.36 11.28
CA GLY A 306 -1.52 19.94 10.43
C GLY A 306 -2.01 19.23 9.17
N VAL A 307 -2.97 18.32 9.27
CA VAL A 307 -3.64 17.70 8.12
C VAL A 307 -4.28 18.76 7.22
N ARG A 308 -5.00 19.72 7.79
CA ARG A 308 -5.62 20.84 7.02
C ARG A 308 -4.57 21.73 6.36
N ALA A 309 -3.42 21.96 7.00
CA ALA A 309 -2.35 22.74 6.40
C ALA A 309 -1.74 22.02 5.20
N THR A 310 -1.49 20.70 5.32
CA THR A 310 -1.01 19.87 4.22
C THR A 310 -2.03 19.82 3.08
N GLN A 311 -3.32 19.65 3.40
CA GLN A 311 -4.39 19.63 2.40
C GLN A 311 -4.43 20.92 1.61
N ARG A 312 -4.46 22.09 2.28
CA ARG A 312 -4.43 23.40 1.61
C ARG A 312 -3.22 23.59 0.71
N LEU A 313 -2.04 23.13 1.16
CA LEU A 313 -0.81 23.19 0.37
C LEU A 313 -0.93 22.34 -0.91
N LEU A 314 -1.40 21.11 -0.80
CA LEU A 314 -1.61 20.20 -1.93
C LEU A 314 -2.65 20.74 -2.92
N GLU A 315 -3.79 21.25 -2.43
CA GLU A 315 -4.85 21.85 -3.25
C GLU A 315 -4.34 23.06 -4.01
N ARG A 316 -3.68 24.00 -3.34
CA ARG A 316 -3.07 25.18 -3.95
C ARG A 316 -2.08 24.81 -5.05
N LEU A 317 -1.13 23.92 -4.75
CA LEU A 317 -0.12 23.51 -5.73
C LEU A 317 -0.71 22.71 -6.88
N ARG A 318 -1.75 21.93 -6.66
CA ARG A 318 -2.49 21.21 -7.73
C ARG A 318 -3.10 22.18 -8.73
N GLU A 319 -3.74 23.25 -8.25
CA GLU A 319 -4.32 24.31 -9.12
C GLU A 319 -3.23 25.07 -9.88
N GLU A 320 -2.17 25.49 -9.21
CA GLU A 320 -1.06 26.22 -9.83
C GLU A 320 -0.33 25.37 -10.90
N LEU A 321 -0.09 24.09 -10.62
CA LEU A 321 0.53 23.17 -11.57
C LEU A 321 -0.39 22.80 -12.73
N ALA A 322 -1.71 22.80 -12.53
CA ALA A 322 -2.69 22.59 -13.59
C ALA A 322 -2.77 23.80 -14.54
N ALA A 323 -2.66 25.02 -13.98
CA ALA A 323 -2.66 26.25 -14.77
C ALA A 323 -1.38 26.46 -15.61
N ALA A 324 -0.25 25.83 -15.19
CA ALA A 324 1.04 25.93 -15.87
C ALA A 324 1.24 24.88 -16.99
N ARG A 325 0.29 23.96 -17.18
CA ARG A 325 0.27 22.89 -18.21
C ARG A 325 -0.75 23.22 -19.31
#